data_c6f7edee4de14bd472b65551fd2129d8
#
_entry.id   c6f7edee4de14bd472b65551fd2129d8
#
_cell.length_a   1.000
_cell.length_b   1.000
_cell.length_c   1.000
_cell.angle_alpha   90.00
_cell.angle_beta   90.00
_cell.angle_gamma   90.00
#
_symmetry.space_group_name_H-M   'P 1'
#
loop_
_entity.id
_entity.type
_entity.pdbx_description
1 polymer ?
#
loop_
_entity_poly.entity_id
_entity_poly.type
_entity_poly.pdbx_seq_one_letter_code
_entity_poly.pdbx_strand_id
1 'polypeptide(L)'
;MTEEARIREEICTIGASLYARGYTVGAAGNISARLDDGWLITPTDACLGRLDPAELAKVDLDGNWVAGGKPSKTLLLHQGIYRASPDSRGIVHTHSTHLVALTLAGVWRPDEVLPPITPYQVMKVGRIPLIGYRRPGDPQAAAEVAAVAWQVRGALFERLGPVVWEKSVSHASFALEELEETARLWLMTQPRPEPLTDEAIETLRATFGARY
;
A
#
# COMPACT_ATOMS: atom_id res chain seq x y z
N MET A 1 22.77 7.82 14.59
CA MET A 1 21.84 6.76 14.14
C MET A 1 22.05 6.60 12.65
N THR A 2 22.27 5.38 12.16
CA THR A 2 22.42 5.09 10.73
C THR A 2 21.07 5.28 10.01
N GLU A 3 21.10 5.44 8.68
CA GLU A 3 19.88 5.54 7.88
C GLU A 3 19.00 4.29 8.03
N GLU A 4 19.60 3.10 7.98
CA GLU A 4 18.88 1.84 8.21
C GLU A 4 18.18 1.81 9.57
N ALA A 5 18.87 2.22 10.64
CA ALA A 5 18.28 2.25 11.98
C ALA A 5 17.08 3.21 12.04
N ARG A 6 17.18 4.38 11.40
CA ARG A 6 16.07 5.33 11.30
C ARG A 6 14.86 4.74 10.56
N ILE A 7 15.11 4.04 9.46
CA ILE A 7 14.04 3.40 8.66
C ILE A 7 13.37 2.26 9.44
N ARG A 8 14.13 1.49 10.22
CA ARG A 8 13.59 0.44 11.10
C ARG A 8 12.62 1.03 12.12
N GLU A 9 12.99 2.12 12.78
CA GLU A 9 12.11 2.83 13.72
C GLU A 9 10.89 3.43 13.02
N GLU A 10 11.05 3.99 11.82
CA GLU A 10 9.94 4.52 11.02
C GLU A 10 8.91 3.44 10.70
N ILE A 11 9.33 2.25 10.25
CA ILE A 11 8.45 1.11 9.97
C ILE A 11 7.67 0.71 11.23
N CYS A 12 8.34 0.60 12.38
CA CYS A 12 7.69 0.23 13.63
C CYS A 12 6.69 1.28 14.11
N THR A 13 7.05 2.56 14.03
CA THR A 13 6.18 3.68 14.42
C THR A 13 4.92 3.74 13.53
N ILE A 14 5.09 3.62 12.21
CA ILE A 14 3.97 3.60 11.26
C ILE A 14 3.11 2.36 11.47
N GLY A 15 3.70 1.19 11.64
CA GLY A 15 2.98 -0.04 11.91
C GLY A 15 2.12 0.06 13.17
N ALA A 16 2.68 0.59 14.27
CA ALA A 16 1.97 0.82 15.52
C ALA A 16 0.79 1.80 15.34
N SER A 17 1.01 2.90 14.58
CA SER A 17 -0.03 3.89 14.27
C SER A 17 -1.18 3.28 13.46
N LEU A 18 -0.88 2.56 12.39
CA LEU A 18 -1.88 1.89 11.56
C LEU A 18 -2.69 0.86 12.35
N TYR A 19 -2.02 0.06 13.18
CA TYR A 19 -2.67 -0.93 14.03
C TYR A 19 -3.59 -0.27 15.08
N ALA A 20 -3.10 0.75 15.78
CA ALA A 20 -3.87 1.45 16.81
C ALA A 20 -5.13 2.13 16.27
N ARG A 21 -5.09 2.57 15.00
CA ARG A 21 -6.23 3.21 14.32
C ARG A 21 -7.12 2.23 13.54
N GLY A 22 -6.85 0.92 13.59
CA GLY A 22 -7.70 -0.11 13.00
C GLY A 22 -7.55 -0.29 11.48
N TYR A 23 -6.45 0.18 10.88
CA TYR A 23 -6.14 -0.08 9.46
C TYR A 23 -5.71 -1.52 9.20
N THR A 24 -5.37 -2.24 10.24
CA THR A 24 -5.05 -3.66 10.19
C THR A 24 -5.35 -4.33 11.53
N VAL A 25 -5.51 -5.64 11.54
CA VAL A 25 -5.87 -6.44 12.73
C VAL A 25 -4.98 -7.68 12.85
N GLY A 26 -4.75 -8.15 14.07
CA GLY A 26 -4.00 -9.37 14.34
C GLY A 26 -2.56 -9.29 13.77
N ALA A 27 -2.20 -10.27 12.95
CA ALA A 27 -0.91 -10.35 12.24
C ALA A 27 -1.08 -10.07 10.73
N ALA A 28 -2.14 -9.36 10.35
CA ALA A 28 -2.38 -9.00 8.97
C ALA A 28 -1.54 -7.78 8.55
N GLY A 29 -1.24 -7.70 7.24
CA GLY A 29 -0.48 -6.60 6.68
C GLY A 29 1.03 -6.79 6.79
N ASN A 30 1.75 -5.94 6.08
CA ASN A 30 3.21 -5.88 6.07
C ASN A 30 3.69 -4.54 5.52
N ILE A 31 4.89 -4.15 5.92
CA ILE A 31 5.53 -2.90 5.50
C ILE A 31 6.94 -3.23 5.06
N SER A 32 7.41 -2.58 4.00
CA SER A 32 8.81 -2.66 3.58
C SER A 32 9.38 -1.30 3.22
N ALA A 33 10.69 -1.20 3.27
CA ALA A 33 11.45 -0.04 2.82
C ALA A 33 12.66 -0.47 2.01
N ARG A 34 12.96 0.27 0.93
CA ARG A 34 14.17 0.08 0.12
C ARG A 34 15.37 0.70 0.83
N LEU A 35 16.45 -0.05 0.87
CA LEU A 35 17.80 0.40 1.21
C LEU A 35 18.66 0.46 -0.05
N ASP A 36 19.88 0.98 0.05
CA ASP A 36 20.83 0.99 -1.07
C ASP A 36 21.38 -0.42 -1.37
N ASP A 37 21.43 -1.30 -0.35
CA ASP A 37 21.95 -2.66 -0.42
C ASP A 37 20.86 -3.75 -0.36
N GLY A 38 19.57 -3.38 -0.42
CA GLY A 38 18.46 -4.33 -0.36
C GLY A 38 17.16 -3.73 0.15
N TRP A 39 16.43 -4.49 0.97
CA TRP A 39 15.16 -4.06 1.55
C TRP A 39 15.02 -4.51 3.00
N LEU A 40 14.33 -3.70 3.79
CA LEU A 40 13.72 -4.12 5.05
C LEU A 40 12.28 -4.53 4.78
N ILE A 41 11.82 -5.58 5.46
CA ILE A 41 10.41 -5.99 5.43
C ILE A 41 10.00 -6.55 6.78
N THR A 42 8.76 -6.34 7.18
CA THR A 42 8.22 -6.90 8.42
C THR A 42 8.26 -8.43 8.39
N PRO A 43 8.52 -9.09 9.54
CA PRO A 43 8.57 -10.55 9.62
C PRO A 43 7.22 -11.19 9.28
N THR A 44 7.26 -12.45 8.87
CA THR A 44 6.04 -13.23 8.67
C THR A 44 5.28 -13.41 9.97
N ASP A 45 3.95 -13.33 9.90
CA ASP A 45 3.03 -13.49 11.03
C ASP A 45 3.27 -12.47 12.20
N ALA A 46 3.97 -11.36 11.92
CA ALA A 46 4.19 -10.29 12.89
C ALA A 46 2.99 -9.33 12.97
N CYS A 47 2.64 -8.91 14.19
CA CYS A 47 1.64 -7.87 14.41
C CYS A 47 2.26 -6.49 14.19
N LEU A 48 1.72 -5.70 13.26
CA LEU A 48 2.24 -4.36 12.96
C LEU A 48 2.25 -3.42 14.18
N GLY A 49 1.35 -3.64 15.14
CA GLY A 49 1.28 -2.87 16.39
C GLY A 49 2.36 -3.21 17.42
N ARG A 50 3.21 -4.23 17.18
CA ARG A 50 4.19 -4.74 18.14
C ARG A 50 5.49 -5.15 17.48
N LEU A 51 5.90 -4.43 16.45
CA LEU A 51 7.16 -4.69 15.75
C LEU A 51 8.35 -4.31 16.63
N ASP A 52 9.40 -5.12 16.54
CA ASP A 52 10.71 -4.80 17.08
C ASP A 52 11.62 -4.40 15.91
N PRO A 53 12.27 -3.21 15.95
CA PRO A 53 13.20 -2.79 14.90
C PRO A 53 14.31 -3.80 14.61
N ALA A 54 14.80 -4.54 15.63
CA ALA A 54 15.84 -5.54 15.48
C ALA A 54 15.35 -6.78 14.70
N GLU A 55 14.07 -7.11 14.80
CA GLU A 55 13.46 -8.29 14.17
C GLU A 55 12.99 -8.02 12.74
N LEU A 56 13.03 -6.78 12.24
CA LEU A 56 12.70 -6.52 10.84
C LEU A 56 13.67 -7.28 9.93
N ALA A 57 13.11 -8.08 9.02
CA ALA A 57 13.90 -8.86 8.09
C ALA A 57 14.66 -7.93 7.13
N LYS A 58 15.95 -8.18 6.96
CA LYS A 58 16.76 -7.58 5.89
C LYS A 58 16.98 -8.61 4.79
N VAL A 59 16.74 -8.22 3.55
CA VAL A 59 17.03 -9.01 2.36
C VAL A 59 17.92 -8.21 1.42
N ASP A 60 18.82 -8.89 0.69
CA ASP A 60 19.70 -8.26 -0.29
C ASP A 60 18.95 -7.91 -1.60
N LEU A 61 19.65 -7.32 -2.58
CA LEU A 61 19.09 -6.93 -3.87
C LEU A 61 18.60 -8.13 -4.71
N ASP A 62 19.09 -9.33 -4.45
CA ASP A 62 18.63 -10.56 -5.09
C ASP A 62 17.41 -11.15 -4.36
N GLY A 63 17.13 -10.68 -3.14
CA GLY A 63 16.02 -11.12 -2.30
C GLY A 63 16.36 -12.22 -1.34
N ASN A 64 17.64 -12.51 -1.12
CA ASN A 64 18.06 -13.46 -0.11
C ASN A 64 17.93 -12.83 1.29
N TRP A 65 17.39 -13.61 2.21
CA TRP A 65 17.30 -13.20 3.60
C TRP A 65 18.67 -13.19 4.26
N VAL A 66 19.10 -12.02 4.77
CA VAL A 66 20.46 -11.83 5.31
C VAL A 66 20.48 -11.53 6.81
N ALA A 67 19.41 -10.97 7.38
CA ALA A 67 19.35 -10.65 8.82
C ALA A 67 17.91 -10.47 9.32
N GLY A 68 17.74 -10.43 10.65
CA GLY A 68 16.46 -10.23 11.32
C GLY A 68 15.55 -11.46 11.31
N GLY A 69 14.27 -11.27 11.58
CA GLY A 69 13.27 -12.32 11.55
C GLY A 69 13.01 -12.86 10.13
N LYS A 70 12.24 -13.94 10.02
CA LYS A 70 11.89 -14.52 8.72
C LYS A 70 11.02 -13.53 7.91
N PRO A 71 11.39 -13.21 6.66
CA PRO A 71 10.64 -12.27 5.83
C PRO A 71 9.16 -12.67 5.64
N SER A 72 8.29 -11.66 5.46
CA SER A 72 6.89 -11.88 5.09
C SER A 72 6.75 -12.77 3.86
N LYS A 73 5.70 -13.58 3.82
CA LYS A 73 5.31 -14.42 2.67
C LYS A 73 5.04 -13.59 1.39
N THR A 74 4.85 -12.27 1.54
CA THR A 74 4.60 -11.34 0.43
C THR A 74 5.86 -10.69 -0.13
N LEU A 75 7.04 -11.16 0.26
CA LEU A 75 8.33 -10.62 -0.21
C LEU A 75 8.38 -10.47 -1.74
N LEU A 76 7.94 -11.48 -2.49
CA LEU A 76 7.93 -11.46 -3.96
C LEU A 76 7.07 -10.31 -4.52
N LEU A 77 5.95 -10.01 -3.89
CA LEU A 77 5.09 -8.87 -4.25
C LEU A 77 5.86 -7.55 -4.11
N HIS A 78 6.50 -7.33 -2.96
CA HIS A 78 7.26 -6.10 -2.70
C HIS A 78 8.45 -5.96 -3.65
N GLN A 79 9.19 -7.03 -3.91
CA GLN A 79 10.28 -7.04 -4.88
C GLN A 79 9.80 -6.71 -6.30
N GLY A 80 8.67 -7.29 -6.72
CA GLY A 80 8.05 -7.01 -8.02
C GLY A 80 7.72 -5.53 -8.17
N ILE A 81 7.12 -4.92 -7.15
CA ILE A 81 6.81 -3.48 -7.11
C ILE A 81 8.10 -2.65 -7.19
N TYR A 82 9.12 -2.93 -6.36
CA TYR A 82 10.36 -2.17 -6.37
C TYR A 82 11.13 -2.25 -7.69
N ARG A 83 11.03 -3.37 -8.41
CA ARG A 83 11.65 -3.53 -9.75
C ARG A 83 10.89 -2.76 -10.82
N ALA A 84 9.56 -2.77 -10.76
CA ALA A 84 8.70 -2.11 -11.75
C ALA A 84 8.51 -0.61 -11.48
N SER A 85 8.69 -0.15 -10.24
CA SER A 85 8.61 1.26 -9.80
C SER A 85 9.90 1.65 -9.07
N PRO A 86 10.99 1.99 -9.80
CA PRO A 86 12.31 2.25 -9.22
C PRO A 86 12.35 3.42 -8.23
N ASP A 87 11.47 4.41 -8.42
CA ASP A 87 11.36 5.59 -7.55
C ASP A 87 10.68 5.28 -6.20
N SER A 88 10.05 4.12 -6.07
CA SER A 88 9.39 3.71 -4.84
C SER A 88 10.40 3.25 -3.80
N ARG A 89 10.30 3.79 -2.60
CA ARG A 89 11.17 3.46 -1.46
C ARG A 89 10.42 2.92 -0.25
N GLY A 90 9.09 2.96 -0.23
CA GLY A 90 8.26 2.40 0.82
C GLY A 90 7.01 1.73 0.28
N ILE A 91 6.64 0.59 0.84
CA ILE A 91 5.43 -0.16 0.49
C ILE A 91 4.68 -0.50 1.78
N VAL A 92 3.38 -0.27 1.78
CA VAL A 92 2.48 -0.62 2.89
C VAL A 92 1.32 -1.47 2.34
N HIS A 93 1.12 -2.63 2.94
CA HIS A 93 -0.03 -3.50 2.70
C HIS A 93 -0.79 -3.68 4.01
N THR A 94 -2.11 -3.52 3.97
CA THR A 94 -2.99 -3.74 5.12
C THR A 94 -4.24 -4.50 4.71
N HIS A 95 -5.00 -4.97 5.70
CA HIS A 95 -6.33 -5.53 5.48
C HIS A 95 -7.41 -4.52 5.95
N SER A 96 -7.32 -3.30 5.43
CA SER A 96 -8.17 -2.17 5.82
C SER A 96 -9.64 -2.46 5.58
N THR A 97 -10.46 -2.19 6.59
CA THR A 97 -11.85 -2.67 6.67
C THR A 97 -12.73 -2.17 5.53
N HIS A 98 -12.68 -0.85 5.22
CA HIS A 98 -13.58 -0.29 4.20
C HIS A 98 -13.14 -0.69 2.78
N LEU A 99 -11.84 -0.81 2.54
CA LEU A 99 -11.33 -1.30 1.25
C LEU A 99 -11.65 -2.79 1.03
N VAL A 100 -11.56 -3.62 2.06
CA VAL A 100 -12.02 -5.02 1.97
C VAL A 100 -13.53 -5.06 1.75
N ALA A 101 -14.32 -4.29 2.52
CA ALA A 101 -15.76 -4.19 2.36
C ALA A 101 -16.16 -3.71 0.97
N LEU A 102 -15.41 -2.77 0.39
CA LEU A 102 -15.61 -2.31 -0.98
C LEU A 102 -15.52 -3.46 -1.99
N THR A 103 -14.56 -4.37 -1.84
CA THR A 103 -14.45 -5.54 -2.72
C THR A 103 -15.60 -6.53 -2.57
N LEU A 104 -16.24 -6.58 -1.39
CA LEU A 104 -17.39 -7.44 -1.12
C LEU A 104 -18.70 -6.83 -1.61
N ALA A 105 -18.81 -5.49 -1.55
CA ALA A 105 -19.99 -4.74 -1.99
C ALA A 105 -19.99 -4.46 -3.50
N GLY A 106 -18.84 -4.57 -4.15
CA GLY A 106 -18.60 -4.21 -5.54
C GLY A 106 -17.83 -2.89 -5.68
N VAL A 107 -16.74 -2.94 -6.42
CA VAL A 107 -15.93 -1.76 -6.77
C VAL A 107 -16.61 -0.92 -7.84
N TRP A 108 -16.21 0.34 -7.99
CA TRP A 108 -16.76 1.21 -9.03
C TRP A 108 -16.46 0.65 -10.44
N ARG A 109 -15.16 0.39 -10.73
CA ARG A 109 -14.70 -0.26 -11.96
C ARG A 109 -13.46 -1.11 -11.66
N PRO A 110 -13.17 -2.17 -12.43
CA PRO A 110 -11.98 -2.99 -12.19
C PRO A 110 -10.65 -2.27 -12.37
N ASP A 111 -10.59 -1.30 -13.28
CA ASP A 111 -9.40 -0.49 -13.55
C ASP A 111 -9.25 0.70 -12.59
N GLU A 112 -10.33 1.02 -11.85
CA GLU A 112 -10.38 2.12 -10.90
C GLU A 112 -11.43 1.82 -9.81
N VAL A 113 -10.97 1.26 -8.69
CA VAL A 113 -11.86 0.72 -7.64
C VAL A 113 -12.79 1.74 -6.99
N LEU A 114 -12.41 3.02 -7.00
CA LEU A 114 -13.16 4.16 -6.45
C LEU A 114 -13.17 5.31 -7.45
N PRO A 115 -14.31 5.99 -7.67
CA PRO A 115 -14.34 7.22 -8.45
C PRO A 115 -13.63 8.36 -7.72
N PRO A 116 -13.16 9.40 -8.43
CA PRO A 116 -12.48 10.56 -7.83
C PRO A 116 -13.47 11.45 -7.08
N ILE A 117 -13.81 11.11 -5.84
CA ILE A 117 -14.80 11.85 -5.03
C ILE A 117 -14.20 12.90 -4.11
N THR A 118 -12.89 12.87 -3.89
CA THR A 118 -12.19 13.86 -3.09
C THR A 118 -10.95 14.40 -3.81
N PRO A 119 -10.58 15.67 -3.59
CA PRO A 119 -9.34 16.23 -4.14
C PRO A 119 -8.10 15.46 -3.65
N TYR A 120 -8.08 15.00 -2.40
CA TYR A 120 -6.95 14.30 -1.83
C TYR A 120 -6.75 12.90 -2.43
N GLN A 121 -7.84 12.18 -2.75
CA GLN A 121 -7.74 10.93 -3.51
C GLN A 121 -7.01 11.15 -4.83
N VAL A 122 -7.41 12.18 -5.60
CA VAL A 122 -6.76 12.52 -6.88
C VAL A 122 -5.30 12.89 -6.68
N MET A 123 -4.99 13.72 -5.69
CA MET A 123 -3.64 14.25 -5.46
C MET A 123 -2.67 13.23 -4.85
N LYS A 124 -3.13 12.38 -3.94
CA LYS A 124 -2.27 11.52 -3.10
C LYS A 124 -2.29 10.06 -3.51
N VAL A 125 -3.40 9.59 -4.06
CA VAL A 125 -3.60 8.17 -4.38
C VAL A 125 -3.57 7.93 -5.89
N GLY A 126 -4.40 8.64 -6.64
CA GLY A 126 -4.61 8.38 -8.05
C GLY A 126 -5.52 7.18 -8.30
N ARG A 127 -5.44 6.61 -9.50
CA ARG A 127 -6.21 5.42 -9.89
C ARG A 127 -5.64 4.17 -9.27
N ILE A 128 -6.51 3.32 -8.74
CA ILE A 128 -6.16 2.05 -8.10
C ILE A 128 -6.91 0.91 -8.79
N PRO A 129 -6.24 -0.02 -9.47
CA PRO A 129 -6.88 -1.18 -10.09
C PRO A 129 -7.22 -2.26 -9.06
N LEU A 130 -8.23 -3.07 -9.38
CA LEU A 130 -8.57 -4.30 -8.68
C LEU A 130 -7.70 -5.46 -9.20
N ILE A 131 -7.08 -6.16 -8.28
CA ILE A 131 -6.46 -7.48 -8.55
C ILE A 131 -7.44 -8.54 -8.07
N GLY A 132 -7.86 -9.43 -8.95
CA GLY A 132 -8.78 -10.51 -8.62
C GLY A 132 -8.24 -11.40 -7.50
N TYR A 133 -9.14 -12.15 -6.86
CA TYR A 133 -8.78 -13.01 -5.74
C TYR A 133 -7.58 -13.91 -6.05
N ARG A 134 -6.59 -13.86 -5.18
CA ARG A 134 -5.42 -14.75 -5.12
C ARG A 134 -5.18 -15.13 -3.67
N ARG A 135 -4.68 -16.36 -3.45
CA ARG A 135 -4.25 -16.74 -2.10
C ARG A 135 -3.05 -15.88 -1.65
N PRO A 136 -2.92 -15.59 -0.34
CA PRO A 136 -1.74 -14.89 0.17
C PRO A 136 -0.42 -15.56 -0.24
N GLY A 137 0.53 -14.76 -0.75
CA GLY A 137 1.83 -15.25 -1.22
C GLY A 137 1.81 -15.92 -2.61
N ASP A 138 0.74 -15.74 -3.40
CA ASP A 138 0.68 -16.26 -4.77
C ASP A 138 1.64 -15.46 -5.67
N PRO A 139 2.58 -16.12 -6.38
CA PRO A 139 3.49 -15.44 -7.30
C PRO A 139 2.77 -14.72 -8.46
N GLN A 140 1.61 -15.21 -8.88
CA GLN A 140 0.82 -14.56 -9.93
C GLN A 140 0.30 -13.20 -9.47
N ALA A 141 -0.11 -13.06 -8.20
CA ALA A 141 -0.49 -11.77 -7.63
C ALA A 141 0.67 -10.74 -7.71
N ALA A 142 1.88 -11.17 -7.42
CA ALA A 142 3.06 -10.33 -7.55
C ALA A 142 3.32 -9.90 -9.00
N ALA A 143 3.15 -10.80 -9.97
CA ALA A 143 3.31 -10.51 -11.39
C ALA A 143 2.24 -9.54 -11.91
N GLU A 144 0.98 -9.71 -11.53
CA GLU A 144 -0.13 -8.82 -11.92
C GLU A 144 0.07 -7.40 -11.40
N VAL A 145 0.49 -7.25 -10.13
CA VAL A 145 0.80 -5.92 -9.56
C VAL A 145 2.03 -5.31 -10.23
N ALA A 146 3.10 -6.07 -10.44
CA ALA A 146 4.31 -5.58 -11.09
C ALA A 146 4.03 -5.05 -12.52
N ALA A 147 3.09 -5.67 -13.25
CA ALA A 147 2.72 -5.23 -14.59
C ALA A 147 2.11 -3.82 -14.65
N VAL A 148 1.52 -3.34 -13.56
CA VAL A 148 0.88 -2.01 -13.48
C VAL A 148 1.64 -1.03 -12.58
N ALA A 149 2.62 -1.48 -11.80
CA ALA A 149 3.27 -0.70 -10.75
C ALA A 149 4.01 0.56 -11.24
N TRP A 150 4.38 0.62 -12.51
CA TRP A 150 5.00 1.80 -13.12
C TRP A 150 3.97 2.92 -13.43
N GLN A 151 2.68 2.58 -13.53
CA GLN A 151 1.60 3.52 -13.90
C GLN A 151 0.85 4.07 -12.68
N VAL A 152 0.70 3.23 -11.63
CA VAL A 152 -0.12 3.51 -10.46
C VAL A 152 0.69 3.49 -9.18
N ARG A 153 0.11 3.91 -8.06
CA ARG A 153 0.76 3.93 -6.73
C ARG A 153 0.22 2.90 -5.77
N GLY A 154 -0.70 2.07 -6.21
CA GLY A 154 -1.30 1.04 -5.39
C GLY A 154 -2.16 0.10 -6.23
N ALA A 155 -2.60 -0.98 -5.60
CA ALA A 155 -3.57 -1.92 -6.11
C ALA A 155 -4.44 -2.43 -4.96
N LEU A 156 -5.69 -2.79 -5.25
CA LEU A 156 -6.60 -3.38 -4.29
C LEU A 156 -6.79 -4.87 -4.61
N PHE A 157 -6.40 -5.75 -3.70
CA PHE A 157 -6.67 -7.17 -3.83
C PHE A 157 -8.09 -7.48 -3.38
N GLU A 158 -8.83 -8.21 -4.21
CA GLU A 158 -10.16 -8.70 -3.87
C GLU A 158 -10.11 -9.53 -2.57
N ARG A 159 -10.98 -9.17 -1.60
CA ARG A 159 -11.16 -9.85 -0.29
C ARG A 159 -9.93 -9.84 0.62
N LEU A 160 -8.89 -9.08 0.29
CA LEU A 160 -7.66 -9.06 1.06
C LEU A 160 -7.27 -7.66 1.53
N GLY A 161 -7.33 -6.65 0.66
CA GLY A 161 -6.99 -5.28 1.00
C GLY A 161 -5.97 -4.63 0.07
N PRO A 162 -5.59 -3.37 0.34
CA PRO A 162 -4.72 -2.58 -0.52
C PRO A 162 -3.25 -2.91 -0.33
N VAL A 163 -2.47 -2.71 -1.37
CA VAL A 163 -1.02 -2.49 -1.32
C VAL A 163 -0.73 -1.13 -1.98
N VAL A 164 0.04 -0.28 -1.29
CA VAL A 164 0.37 1.08 -1.74
C VAL A 164 1.88 1.26 -1.68
N TRP A 165 2.45 1.94 -2.67
CA TRP A 165 3.88 2.22 -2.76
C TRP A 165 4.15 3.67 -3.11
N GLU A 166 5.18 4.23 -2.48
CA GLU A 166 5.55 5.63 -2.60
C GLU A 166 7.06 5.85 -2.31
N LYS A 167 7.51 7.11 -2.46
CA LYS A 167 8.89 7.55 -2.23
C LYS A 167 9.42 7.38 -0.79
N SER A 168 8.58 6.99 0.16
CA SER A 168 8.95 6.58 1.53
C SER A 168 7.82 5.80 2.18
N VAL A 169 8.10 5.12 3.31
CA VAL A 169 7.07 4.42 4.10
C VAL A 169 6.01 5.39 4.60
N SER A 170 6.41 6.58 5.07
CA SER A 170 5.47 7.62 5.51
C SER A 170 4.53 8.05 4.38
N HIS A 171 5.05 8.29 3.16
CA HIS A 171 4.18 8.67 2.03
C HIS A 171 3.25 7.55 1.60
N ALA A 172 3.71 6.29 1.62
CA ALA A 172 2.87 5.14 1.34
C ALA A 172 1.76 4.97 2.39
N SER A 173 2.06 5.22 3.68
CA SER A 173 1.04 5.17 4.72
C SER A 173 -0.01 6.28 4.56
N PHE A 174 0.39 7.51 4.22
CA PHE A 174 -0.54 8.61 3.98
C PHE A 174 -1.47 8.35 2.80
N ALA A 175 -0.93 7.80 1.70
CA ALA A 175 -1.73 7.42 0.54
C ALA A 175 -2.71 6.27 0.87
N LEU A 176 -2.27 5.30 1.66
CA LEU A 176 -3.13 4.20 2.13
C LEU A 176 -4.27 4.71 3.04
N GLU A 177 -3.96 5.63 3.94
CA GLU A 177 -4.95 6.24 4.83
C GLU A 177 -6.01 7.02 4.04
N GLU A 178 -5.58 7.81 3.06
CA GLU A 178 -6.48 8.53 2.17
C GLU A 178 -7.35 7.60 1.32
N LEU A 179 -6.77 6.49 0.83
CA LEU A 179 -7.52 5.48 0.08
C LEU A 179 -8.60 4.81 0.94
N GLU A 180 -8.26 4.44 2.17
CA GLU A 180 -9.21 3.84 3.13
C GLU A 180 -10.32 4.84 3.52
N GLU A 181 -9.98 6.11 3.76
CA GLU A 181 -10.98 7.14 4.07
C GLU A 181 -11.89 7.40 2.87
N THR A 182 -11.36 7.42 1.65
CA THR A 182 -12.18 7.53 0.43
C THR A 182 -13.14 6.36 0.29
N ALA A 183 -12.68 5.13 0.56
CA ALA A 183 -13.55 3.95 0.55
C ALA A 183 -14.64 4.03 1.63
N ARG A 184 -14.30 4.53 2.81
CA ARG A 184 -15.25 4.77 3.90
C ARG A 184 -16.33 5.76 3.47
N LEU A 185 -15.94 6.93 2.95
CA LEU A 185 -16.88 7.94 2.46
C LEU A 185 -17.78 7.36 1.37
N TRP A 186 -17.21 6.65 0.39
CA TRP A 186 -17.97 6.01 -0.67
C TRP A 186 -19.00 5.02 -0.15
N LEU A 187 -18.64 4.19 0.83
CA LEU A 187 -19.54 3.17 1.39
C LEU A 187 -20.64 3.79 2.27
N MET A 188 -20.35 4.88 2.99
CA MET A 188 -21.28 5.51 3.92
C MET A 188 -22.26 6.47 3.25
N THR A 189 -21.91 7.07 2.11
CA THR A 189 -22.75 8.08 1.45
C THR A 189 -23.82 7.44 0.58
N GLN A 190 -25.09 7.87 0.75
CA GLN A 190 -26.25 7.47 -0.06
C GLN A 190 -27.13 8.69 -0.35
N PRO A 191 -27.53 8.97 -1.59
CA PRO A 191 -27.05 8.28 -2.81
C PRO A 191 -25.54 8.41 -2.98
N ARG A 192 -24.94 7.55 -3.80
CA ARG A 192 -23.50 7.62 -4.10
C ARG A 192 -23.13 9.00 -4.64
N PRO A 193 -22.01 9.60 -4.20
CA PRO A 193 -21.60 10.91 -4.69
C PRO A 193 -21.18 10.84 -6.17
N GLU A 194 -21.45 11.90 -6.90
CA GLU A 194 -20.91 12.09 -8.24
C GLU A 194 -19.38 12.29 -8.18
N PRO A 195 -18.62 11.77 -9.15
CA PRO A 195 -17.21 12.07 -9.27
C PRO A 195 -16.95 13.59 -9.43
N LEU A 196 -15.75 14.02 -9.07
CA LEU A 196 -15.25 15.35 -9.45
C LEU A 196 -15.30 15.51 -10.98
N THR A 197 -15.57 16.71 -11.44
CA THR A 197 -15.57 17.03 -12.87
C THR A 197 -14.17 16.91 -13.47
N ASP A 198 -14.09 16.66 -14.77
CA ASP A 198 -12.81 16.62 -15.48
C ASP A 198 -12.02 17.92 -15.33
N GLU A 199 -12.72 19.08 -15.29
CA GLU A 199 -12.11 20.40 -15.07
C GLU A 199 -11.47 20.48 -13.68
N ALA A 200 -12.15 19.98 -12.64
CA ALA A 200 -11.61 19.94 -11.28
C ALA A 200 -10.38 19.03 -11.20
N ILE A 201 -10.43 17.86 -11.83
CA ILE A 201 -9.29 16.91 -11.90
C ILE A 201 -8.10 17.55 -12.61
N GLU A 202 -8.33 18.20 -13.75
CA GLU A 202 -7.26 18.86 -14.50
C GLU A 202 -6.65 20.03 -13.72
N THR A 203 -7.46 20.79 -12.98
CA THR A 203 -6.96 21.83 -12.07
C THR A 203 -6.04 21.25 -10.99
N LEU A 204 -6.39 20.09 -10.41
CA LEU A 204 -5.54 19.42 -9.43
C LEU A 204 -4.24 18.89 -10.06
N ARG A 205 -4.30 18.39 -11.28
CA ARG A 205 -3.10 17.99 -12.05
C ARG A 205 -2.16 19.16 -12.28
N ALA A 206 -2.69 20.26 -12.81
CA ALA A 206 -1.92 21.45 -13.15
C ALA A 206 -1.29 22.11 -11.91
N THR A 207 -2.04 22.18 -10.80
CA THR A 207 -1.61 22.89 -9.60
C THR A 207 -0.70 22.07 -8.70
N PHE A 208 -0.96 20.78 -8.57
CA PHE A 208 -0.30 19.91 -7.57
C PHE A 208 0.48 18.75 -8.18
N GLY A 209 0.53 18.62 -9.50
CA GLY A 209 1.20 17.50 -10.18
C GLY A 209 0.53 16.15 -9.89
N ALA A 210 -0.79 16.14 -9.68
CA ALA A 210 -1.53 14.91 -9.38
C ALA A 210 -1.40 13.90 -10.53
N ARG A 211 -1.14 12.64 -10.20
CA ARG A 211 -1.04 11.53 -11.14
C ARG A 211 -2.38 10.77 -11.17
N TYR A 212 -3.34 11.33 -11.87
CA TYR A 212 -4.66 10.74 -11.95
C TYR A 212 -5.06 10.46 -13.39
#